data_4ff540d393f464022e723e531d9cfdc6
#
_entry.id   4ff540d393f464022e723e531d9cfdc6
#
_cell.length_a   1.000
_cell.length_b   1.000
_cell.length_c   1.000
_cell.angle_alpha   90.00
_cell.angle_beta   90.00
_cell.angle_gamma   90.00
#
_symmetry.space_group_name_H-M   'P 1'
#
loop_
_entity.id
_entity.type
_entity.pdbx_description
1 polymer ?
#
loop_
_entity_poly.entity_id
_entity_poly.type
_entity_poly.pdbx_seq_one_letter_code
_entity_poly.pdbx_strand_id
1 'polypeptide(L)'
;KAIRRQRQMCIRDRLIAKAQSYNESLVKTDVVITDPFDPDNSHRFLLKEYESMLNVGNDLLCYVEIPCINVYLPVYHGTSDEVLKKGAGHIEGTSIPIGGTSTHSVIAAHSGLSTARMFSDLEKVTYGDVFYIHYLGKTISYKVDKITVVEPDDTSQLYIEKGKDYVTLLTCTPYGINDHRLCVRGVRTEIKSTNNETVRKKQSRWLMEYKKALSIGITLMVIIIIF
;
A
#
# COMPACT_ATOMS: atom_id res chain seq x y z
N LYS A 1 22.71 -22.47 10.80
CA LYS A 1 22.06 -21.13 10.63
C LYS A 1 22.44 -20.50 9.30
N ALA A 2 23.70 -20.52 8.84
CA ALA A 2 24.14 -19.91 7.57
C ALA A 2 23.41 -20.51 6.35
N ILE A 3 23.37 -21.83 6.21
CA ILE A 3 22.71 -22.54 5.10
C ILE A 3 21.21 -22.20 5.01
N ARG A 4 20.51 -22.07 6.14
CA ARG A 4 19.09 -21.68 6.18
C ARG A 4 18.88 -20.25 5.66
N ARG A 5 19.75 -19.30 6.06
CA ARG A 5 19.73 -17.92 5.56
C ARG A 5 19.99 -17.87 4.05
N GLN A 6 21.00 -18.61 3.58
CA GLN A 6 21.32 -18.67 2.15
C GLN A 6 20.16 -19.23 1.32
N ARG A 7 19.49 -20.31 1.77
CA ARG A 7 18.31 -20.86 1.12
C ARG A 7 17.15 -19.84 1.06
N GLN A 8 16.90 -19.11 2.15
CA GLN A 8 15.89 -18.05 2.17
C GLN A 8 16.21 -16.90 1.22
N MET A 9 17.47 -16.49 1.11
CA MET A 9 17.90 -15.49 0.12
C MET A 9 17.65 -15.96 -1.31
N CYS A 10 18.04 -17.18 -1.66
CA CYS A 10 17.81 -17.74 -3.00
C CYS A 10 16.31 -17.83 -3.37
N ILE A 11 15.44 -18.15 -2.40
CA ILE A 11 13.98 -18.19 -2.61
C ILE A 11 13.46 -16.78 -2.90
N ARG A 12 13.86 -15.78 -2.10
CA ARG A 12 13.47 -14.38 -2.30
C ARG A 12 13.90 -13.85 -3.66
N ASP A 13 15.15 -14.10 -4.04
CA ASP A 13 15.70 -13.62 -5.31
C ASP A 13 14.95 -14.25 -6.50
N ARG A 14 14.58 -15.53 -6.41
CA ARG A 14 13.76 -16.21 -7.42
C ARG A 14 12.37 -15.60 -7.53
N LEU A 15 11.70 -15.30 -6.40
CA LEU A 15 10.37 -14.68 -6.39
C LEU A 15 10.42 -13.28 -7.01
N ILE A 16 11.47 -12.50 -6.71
CA ILE A 16 11.65 -11.17 -7.30
C ILE A 16 11.91 -11.27 -8.80
N ALA A 17 12.79 -12.18 -9.24
CA ALA A 17 13.06 -12.38 -10.66
C ALA A 17 11.79 -12.80 -11.43
N LYS A 18 10.96 -13.67 -10.86
CA LYS A 18 9.68 -14.06 -11.45
C LYS A 18 8.73 -12.86 -11.60
N ALA A 19 8.62 -12.02 -10.56
CA ALA A 19 7.80 -10.81 -10.61
C ALA A 19 8.35 -9.78 -11.62
N GLN A 20 9.66 -9.67 -11.79
CA GLN A 20 10.27 -8.84 -12.83
C GLN A 20 9.92 -9.31 -14.24
N SER A 21 10.05 -10.62 -14.50
CA SER A 21 9.67 -11.20 -15.81
C SER A 21 8.18 -10.99 -16.13
N TYR A 22 7.31 -11.09 -15.11
CA TYR A 22 5.90 -10.77 -15.27
C TYR A 22 5.70 -9.31 -15.64
N ASN A 23 6.32 -8.36 -14.92
CA ASN A 23 6.22 -6.94 -15.23
C ASN A 23 6.73 -6.62 -16.65
N GLU A 24 7.81 -7.24 -17.08
CA GLU A 24 8.34 -7.09 -18.44
C GLU A 24 7.39 -7.64 -19.53
N SER A 25 6.65 -8.70 -19.22
CA SER A 25 5.66 -9.26 -20.14
C SER A 25 4.46 -8.34 -20.34
N LEU A 26 4.02 -7.64 -19.28
CA LEU A 26 2.90 -6.70 -19.33
C LEU A 26 3.13 -5.53 -20.29
N VAL A 27 4.38 -5.08 -20.45
CA VAL A 27 4.73 -4.00 -21.39
C VAL A 27 4.40 -4.35 -22.85
N LYS A 28 4.33 -5.64 -23.15
CA LYS A 28 4.09 -6.17 -24.52
C LYS A 28 2.67 -6.67 -24.73
N THR A 29 1.84 -6.64 -23.71
CA THR A 29 0.50 -7.23 -23.71
C THR A 29 -0.54 -6.13 -23.54
N ASP A 30 -1.55 -6.12 -24.40
CA ASP A 30 -2.72 -5.27 -24.22
C ASP A 30 -3.58 -5.85 -23.09
N VAL A 31 -3.41 -5.34 -21.90
CA VAL A 31 -4.15 -5.76 -20.70
C VAL A 31 -5.37 -4.85 -20.53
N VAL A 32 -6.54 -5.45 -20.30
CA VAL A 32 -7.74 -4.70 -19.92
C VAL A 32 -7.80 -4.61 -18.40
N ILE A 33 -7.70 -3.40 -17.88
CA ILE A 33 -7.87 -3.09 -16.46
C ILE A 33 -9.35 -2.77 -16.23
N THR A 34 -9.96 -3.37 -15.23
CA THR A 34 -11.36 -3.15 -14.85
C THR A 34 -11.45 -2.51 -13.46
N ASP A 35 -12.58 -1.85 -13.17
CA ASP A 35 -12.82 -1.27 -11.85
C ASP A 35 -12.78 -2.36 -10.75
N PRO A 36 -11.93 -2.19 -9.72
CA PRO A 36 -11.80 -3.18 -8.64
C PRO A 36 -13.02 -3.23 -7.71
N PHE A 37 -13.90 -2.25 -7.77
CA PHE A 37 -15.08 -2.14 -6.91
C PHE A 37 -16.39 -2.48 -7.63
N ASP A 38 -16.29 -2.94 -8.90
CA ASP A 38 -17.45 -3.42 -9.63
C ASP A 38 -17.92 -4.77 -9.05
N PRO A 39 -19.19 -4.89 -8.62
CA PRO A 39 -19.74 -6.13 -8.08
C PRO A 39 -19.61 -7.34 -9.03
N ASP A 40 -19.69 -7.11 -10.33
CA ASP A 40 -19.56 -8.16 -11.34
C ASP A 40 -18.12 -8.74 -11.41
N ASN A 41 -17.13 -7.99 -10.96
CA ASN A 41 -15.73 -8.42 -10.87
C ASN A 41 -15.39 -9.17 -9.57
N SER A 42 -16.28 -9.21 -8.58
CA SER A 42 -16.06 -9.80 -7.25
C SER A 42 -15.77 -11.31 -7.29
N HIS A 43 -16.13 -12.00 -8.36
CA HIS A 43 -15.96 -13.44 -8.58
C HIS A 43 -14.88 -13.78 -9.62
N ARG A 44 -14.06 -12.82 -10.03
CA ARG A 44 -13.02 -13.06 -11.02
C ARG A 44 -11.98 -14.04 -10.48
N PHE A 45 -11.80 -15.15 -11.17
CA PHE A 45 -10.74 -16.11 -10.87
C PHE A 45 -9.40 -15.53 -11.31
N LEU A 46 -8.49 -15.39 -10.37
CA LEU A 46 -7.13 -14.96 -10.65
C LEU A 46 -6.34 -16.05 -11.38
N LEU A 47 -5.43 -15.64 -12.26
CA LEU A 47 -4.51 -16.57 -12.89
C LEU A 47 -3.56 -17.15 -11.82
N LYS A 48 -3.42 -18.48 -11.77
CA LYS A 48 -2.53 -19.18 -10.82
C LYS A 48 -1.09 -18.68 -10.89
N GLU A 49 -0.66 -18.24 -12.04
CA GLU A 49 0.65 -17.64 -12.22
C GLU A 49 0.78 -16.35 -11.44
N TYR A 50 -0.20 -15.45 -11.55
CA TYR A 50 -0.28 -14.19 -10.80
C TYR A 50 -0.33 -14.43 -9.29
N GLU A 51 -1.20 -15.32 -8.80
CA GLU A 51 -1.32 -15.65 -7.37
C GLU A 51 -0.01 -16.19 -6.76
N SER A 52 0.86 -16.76 -7.57
CA SER A 52 2.16 -17.26 -7.13
C SER A 52 3.25 -16.20 -7.02
N MET A 53 3.00 -14.95 -7.51
CA MET A 53 3.97 -13.85 -7.48
C MET A 53 4.19 -13.35 -6.05
N LEU A 54 5.44 -13.26 -5.61
CA LEU A 54 5.83 -12.84 -4.26
C LEU A 54 5.11 -13.56 -3.10
N ASN A 55 4.28 -14.55 -3.38
CA ASN A 55 3.49 -15.26 -2.38
C ASN A 55 4.41 -16.06 -1.45
N VAL A 56 4.48 -15.62 -0.19
CA VAL A 56 5.23 -16.32 0.89
C VAL A 56 4.28 -17.03 1.86
N GLY A 57 3.01 -17.11 1.51
CA GLY A 57 1.91 -17.68 2.30
C GLY A 57 0.82 -16.65 2.61
N ASN A 58 -0.42 -17.12 2.78
CA ASN A 58 -1.60 -16.32 3.07
C ASN A 58 -1.95 -15.25 2.02
N ASP A 59 -1.58 -15.44 0.76
CA ASP A 59 -1.86 -14.56 -0.39
C ASP A 59 -1.36 -13.12 -0.24
N LEU A 60 -0.49 -12.89 0.74
CA LEU A 60 0.12 -11.59 1.01
C LEU A 60 1.18 -11.27 -0.03
N LEU A 61 1.00 -10.15 -0.73
CA LEU A 61 1.91 -9.64 -1.75
C LEU A 61 2.97 -8.70 -1.17
N CYS A 62 2.52 -7.69 -0.43
CA CYS A 62 3.37 -6.65 0.15
C CYS A 62 2.62 -5.88 1.24
N TYR A 63 3.22 -4.81 1.76
CA TYR A 63 2.55 -3.81 2.60
C TYR A 63 2.68 -2.43 1.96
N VAL A 64 1.64 -1.62 2.09
CA VAL A 64 1.65 -0.20 1.76
C VAL A 64 1.66 0.62 3.04
N GLU A 65 2.56 1.61 3.11
CA GLU A 65 2.67 2.57 4.22
C GLU A 65 2.50 3.98 3.68
N ILE A 66 1.55 4.74 4.26
CA ILE A 66 1.26 6.14 3.91
C ILE A 66 1.35 6.97 5.19
N PRO A 67 2.55 7.49 5.53
CA PRO A 67 2.79 8.12 6.84
C PRO A 67 1.94 9.36 7.13
N CYS A 68 1.65 10.19 6.11
CA CYS A 68 0.90 11.43 6.28
C CYS A 68 -0.52 11.21 6.80
N ILE A 69 -1.11 10.05 6.54
CA ILE A 69 -2.44 9.64 7.03
C ILE A 69 -2.40 8.45 7.99
N ASN A 70 -1.21 8.06 8.44
CA ASN A 70 -0.97 6.97 9.39
C ASN A 70 -1.59 5.63 8.96
N VAL A 71 -1.46 5.29 7.68
CA VAL A 71 -1.92 4.03 7.08
C VAL A 71 -0.75 3.07 6.96
N TYR A 72 -0.95 1.82 7.41
CA TYR A 72 -0.08 0.68 7.18
C TYR A 72 -0.96 -0.56 6.94
N LEU A 73 -1.06 -0.99 5.67
CA LEU A 73 -1.99 -2.03 5.26
C LEU A 73 -1.29 -3.18 4.53
N PRO A 74 -1.70 -4.44 4.79
CA PRO A 74 -1.34 -5.56 3.95
C PRO A 74 -2.02 -5.41 2.58
N VAL A 75 -1.28 -5.78 1.54
CA VAL A 75 -1.75 -5.81 0.15
C VAL A 75 -1.78 -7.27 -0.30
N TYR A 76 -2.94 -7.74 -0.72
CA TYR A 76 -3.17 -9.10 -1.17
C TYR A 76 -3.30 -9.17 -2.69
N HIS A 77 -3.26 -10.38 -3.26
CA HIS A 77 -3.54 -10.59 -4.67
C HIS A 77 -5.01 -10.41 -4.98
N GLY A 78 -5.30 -9.68 -6.06
CA GLY A 78 -6.66 -9.42 -6.52
C GLY A 78 -7.43 -8.43 -5.67
N THR A 79 -8.68 -8.22 -6.06
CA THR A 79 -9.59 -7.22 -5.46
C THR A 79 -10.97 -7.80 -5.19
N SER A 80 -11.05 -9.10 -4.86
CA SER A 80 -12.32 -9.68 -4.44
C SER A 80 -12.82 -9.04 -3.14
N ASP A 81 -14.11 -9.11 -2.89
CA ASP A 81 -14.74 -8.62 -1.65
C ASP A 81 -14.07 -9.15 -0.39
N GLU A 82 -13.66 -10.43 -0.41
CA GLU A 82 -12.96 -11.04 0.72
C GLU A 82 -11.58 -10.41 0.96
N VAL A 83 -10.85 -10.09 -0.12
CA VAL A 83 -9.56 -9.41 -0.07
C VAL A 83 -9.72 -7.99 0.46
N LEU A 84 -10.62 -7.21 -0.13
CA LEU A 84 -10.83 -5.81 0.24
C LEU A 84 -11.40 -5.63 1.65
N LYS A 85 -12.05 -6.64 2.23
CA LYS A 85 -12.44 -6.66 3.65
C LYS A 85 -11.26 -6.89 4.60
N LYS A 86 -10.20 -7.59 4.15
CA LYS A 86 -9.00 -7.90 4.97
C LYS A 86 -7.92 -6.82 4.90
N GLY A 87 -7.83 -6.10 3.78
CA GLY A 87 -6.79 -5.12 3.54
C GLY A 87 -6.92 -4.44 2.18
N ALA A 88 -5.79 -4.05 1.62
CA ALA A 88 -5.73 -3.57 0.24
C ALA A 88 -5.57 -4.75 -0.72
N GLY A 89 -6.05 -4.58 -1.94
CA GLY A 89 -5.92 -5.52 -3.03
C GLY A 89 -5.05 -4.97 -4.16
N HIS A 90 -4.23 -5.79 -4.78
CA HIS A 90 -3.49 -5.45 -5.98
C HIS A 90 -4.32 -5.82 -7.21
N ILE A 91 -4.49 -4.88 -8.14
CA ILE A 91 -5.28 -5.12 -9.34
C ILE A 91 -4.50 -6.03 -10.30
N GLU A 92 -5.07 -7.20 -10.60
CA GLU A 92 -4.53 -8.12 -11.62
C GLU A 92 -4.43 -7.42 -12.99
N GLY A 93 -3.37 -7.72 -13.72
CA GLY A 93 -3.08 -7.05 -15.00
C GLY A 93 -2.27 -5.77 -14.86
N THR A 94 -2.05 -5.26 -13.65
CA THR A 94 -1.09 -4.21 -13.37
C THR A 94 0.26 -4.77 -12.91
N SER A 95 1.31 -3.97 -12.92
CA SER A 95 2.65 -4.45 -12.53
C SER A 95 2.70 -4.83 -11.05
N ILE A 96 3.35 -5.95 -10.74
CA ILE A 96 3.67 -6.32 -9.35
C ILE A 96 4.49 -5.20 -8.69
N PRO A 97 4.15 -4.78 -7.45
CA PRO A 97 4.70 -3.56 -6.81
C PRO A 97 6.13 -3.74 -6.27
N ILE A 98 7.04 -4.16 -7.14
CA ILE A 98 8.48 -4.28 -6.85
C ILE A 98 9.30 -3.14 -7.46
N GLY A 99 8.65 -2.23 -8.19
CA GLY A 99 9.28 -1.18 -8.96
C GLY A 99 9.95 -1.68 -10.23
N GLY A 100 10.48 -0.77 -11.00
CA GLY A 100 11.20 -1.05 -12.24
C GLY A 100 10.83 -0.07 -13.36
N THR A 101 11.65 -0.03 -14.40
CA THR A 101 11.39 0.83 -15.55
C THR A 101 10.20 0.30 -16.36
N SER A 102 9.28 1.17 -16.75
CA SER A 102 8.05 0.82 -17.46
C SER A 102 7.14 -0.08 -16.62
N THR A 103 6.93 0.28 -15.35
CA THR A 103 6.00 -0.41 -14.45
C THR A 103 4.95 0.56 -13.92
N HIS A 104 3.72 0.07 -13.76
CA HIS A 104 2.64 0.75 -13.09
C HIS A 104 1.84 -0.26 -12.27
N SER A 105 1.95 -0.18 -10.96
CA SER A 105 1.19 -1.02 -10.03
C SER A 105 0.00 -0.26 -9.49
N VAL A 106 -1.16 -0.93 -9.35
CA VAL A 106 -2.36 -0.33 -8.79
C VAL A 106 -2.81 -1.11 -7.56
N ILE A 107 -2.97 -0.38 -6.46
CA ILE A 107 -3.37 -0.91 -5.16
C ILE A 107 -4.68 -0.25 -4.77
N ALA A 108 -5.73 -1.05 -4.61
CA ALA A 108 -7.06 -0.60 -4.25
C ALA A 108 -7.41 -0.95 -2.80
N ALA A 109 -8.14 -0.08 -2.11
CA ALA A 109 -8.72 -0.38 -0.81
C ALA A 109 -10.00 0.43 -0.59
N HIS A 110 -10.87 -0.07 0.26
CA HIS A 110 -12.14 0.59 0.57
C HIS A 110 -11.96 1.98 1.19
N SER A 111 -12.90 2.87 0.87
CA SER A 111 -13.23 4.08 1.60
C SER A 111 -14.52 3.83 2.41
N GLY A 112 -14.50 4.19 3.70
CA GLY A 112 -15.71 4.14 4.52
C GLY A 112 -16.12 2.77 5.06
N LEU A 113 -15.20 1.81 5.16
CA LEU A 113 -15.50 0.55 5.82
C LEU A 113 -15.68 0.78 7.34
N SER A 114 -16.81 0.32 7.90
CA SER A 114 -17.14 0.55 9.32
C SER A 114 -16.16 -0.11 10.30
N THR A 115 -15.48 -1.18 9.87
CA THR A 115 -14.56 -1.98 10.69
C THR A 115 -13.11 -1.54 10.62
N ALA A 116 -12.70 -0.80 9.57
CA ALA A 116 -11.31 -0.40 9.36
C ALA A 116 -11.21 0.88 8.51
N ARG A 117 -10.23 1.72 8.82
CA ARG A 117 -10.03 2.99 8.10
C ARG A 117 -9.58 2.81 6.64
N MET A 118 -8.83 1.75 6.34
CA MET A 118 -8.31 1.46 5.00
C MET A 118 -7.80 2.73 4.28
N PHE A 119 -8.37 3.10 3.12
CA PHE A 119 -8.07 4.32 2.38
C PHE A 119 -9.08 5.46 2.59
N SER A 120 -9.88 5.44 3.67
CA SER A 120 -10.88 6.49 3.98
C SER A 120 -10.27 7.89 4.08
N ASP A 121 -9.01 7.99 4.49
CA ASP A 121 -8.30 9.27 4.61
C ASP A 121 -7.41 9.60 3.38
N LEU A 122 -7.52 8.83 2.28
CA LEU A 122 -6.67 9.02 1.09
C LEU A 122 -6.88 10.41 0.45
N GLU A 123 -8.06 11.01 0.60
CA GLU A 123 -8.37 12.37 0.15
C GLU A 123 -7.50 13.47 0.83
N LYS A 124 -6.88 13.15 1.97
CA LYS A 124 -6.00 14.08 2.70
C LYS A 124 -4.56 14.07 2.21
N VAL A 125 -4.22 13.13 1.34
CA VAL A 125 -2.90 13.04 0.72
C VAL A 125 -2.73 14.17 -0.29
N THR A 126 -1.56 14.79 -0.30
CA THR A 126 -1.25 15.95 -1.13
C THR A 126 -0.05 15.68 -2.05
N TYR A 127 0.10 16.53 -3.07
CA TYR A 127 1.27 16.49 -3.96
C TYR A 127 2.57 16.60 -3.15
N GLY A 128 3.50 15.71 -3.43
CA GLY A 128 4.80 15.68 -2.77
C GLY A 128 4.89 14.81 -1.53
N ASP A 129 3.75 14.33 -0.99
CA ASP A 129 3.75 13.31 0.06
C ASP A 129 4.44 12.04 -0.42
N VAL A 130 4.99 11.27 0.52
CA VAL A 130 5.72 10.06 0.20
C VAL A 130 5.04 8.87 0.87
N PHE A 131 4.86 7.81 0.10
CA PHE A 131 4.42 6.51 0.59
C PHE A 131 5.42 5.41 0.22
N TYR A 132 5.32 4.29 0.89
CA TYR A 132 6.27 3.19 0.79
C TYR A 132 5.58 1.88 0.48
N ILE A 133 6.28 1.03 -0.29
CA ILE A 133 5.91 -0.36 -0.52
C ILE A 133 6.99 -1.24 0.11
N HIS A 134 6.56 -2.15 0.98
CA HIS A 134 7.43 -3.10 1.68
C HIS A 134 7.17 -4.51 1.17
N TYR A 135 8.15 -5.12 0.52
CA TYR A 135 8.05 -6.48 -0.01
C TYR A 135 9.31 -7.28 0.28
N LEU A 136 9.18 -8.51 0.73
CA LEU A 136 10.29 -9.44 0.98
C LEU A 136 11.49 -8.81 1.72
N GLY A 137 11.23 -7.90 2.68
CA GLY A 137 12.25 -7.18 3.45
C GLY A 137 12.98 -6.06 2.68
N LYS A 138 12.50 -5.68 1.51
CA LYS A 138 12.89 -4.48 0.78
C LYS A 138 11.83 -3.40 0.97
N THR A 139 12.24 -2.14 0.91
CA THR A 139 11.35 -0.97 0.91
C THR A 139 11.65 -0.11 -0.29
N ILE A 140 10.62 0.31 -0.98
CA ILE A 140 10.69 1.26 -2.08
C ILE A 140 9.75 2.42 -1.81
N SER A 141 10.10 3.61 -2.26
CA SER A 141 9.37 4.83 -1.99
C SER A 141 8.86 5.49 -3.26
N TYR A 142 7.69 6.08 -3.13
CA TYR A 142 7.01 6.81 -4.20
C TYR A 142 6.58 8.16 -3.68
N LYS A 143 6.82 9.20 -4.48
CA LYS A 143 6.39 10.58 -4.19
C LYS A 143 5.16 10.89 -5.02
N VAL A 144 4.10 11.37 -4.38
CA VAL A 144 2.85 11.73 -5.04
C VAL A 144 3.10 12.83 -6.09
N ASP A 145 2.82 12.51 -7.35
CA ASP A 145 2.99 13.37 -8.51
C ASP A 145 1.67 13.70 -9.22
N LYS A 146 0.61 12.91 -9.00
CA LYS A 146 -0.69 13.12 -9.61
C LYS A 146 -1.82 12.68 -8.69
N ILE A 147 -2.86 13.49 -8.59
CA ILE A 147 -4.11 13.17 -7.87
C ILE A 147 -5.26 13.48 -8.83
N THR A 148 -6.09 12.50 -9.13
CA THR A 148 -7.23 12.63 -10.05
C THR A 148 -8.46 11.92 -9.50
N VAL A 149 -9.62 12.46 -9.80
CA VAL A 149 -10.91 11.81 -9.59
C VAL A 149 -11.47 11.48 -10.97
N VAL A 150 -11.88 10.23 -11.15
CA VAL A 150 -12.35 9.71 -12.45
C VAL A 150 -13.63 8.91 -12.26
N GLU A 151 -14.36 8.67 -13.33
CA GLU A 151 -15.49 7.74 -13.35
C GLU A 151 -15.00 6.30 -13.16
N PRO A 152 -15.84 5.38 -12.67
CA PRO A 152 -15.46 3.98 -12.43
C PRO A 152 -14.93 3.22 -13.64
N ASP A 153 -15.43 3.54 -14.82
CA ASP A 153 -15.05 2.94 -16.10
C ASP A 153 -13.81 3.60 -16.76
N ASP A 154 -13.38 4.77 -16.28
CA ASP A 154 -12.17 5.43 -16.76
C ASP A 154 -10.90 4.87 -16.12
N THR A 155 -10.36 3.83 -16.72
CA THR A 155 -9.09 3.22 -16.33
C THR A 155 -7.87 3.79 -17.03
N SER A 156 -8.02 4.84 -17.85
CA SER A 156 -6.96 5.44 -18.68
C SER A 156 -5.71 5.87 -17.91
N GLN A 157 -5.89 6.22 -16.62
CA GLN A 157 -4.83 6.65 -15.71
C GLN A 157 -3.97 5.51 -15.16
N LEU A 158 -4.34 4.24 -15.37
CA LEU A 158 -3.77 3.07 -14.71
C LEU A 158 -2.78 2.29 -15.59
N TYR A 159 -2.66 2.66 -16.87
CA TYR A 159 -1.78 1.96 -17.81
C TYR A 159 -0.30 2.29 -17.63
N ILE A 160 0.54 1.36 -18.10
CA ILE A 160 2.01 1.50 -18.04
C ILE A 160 2.46 2.61 -18.99
N GLU A 161 3.24 3.56 -18.47
CA GLU A 161 3.95 4.56 -19.26
C GLU A 161 5.41 4.13 -19.47
N LYS A 162 5.88 4.12 -20.72
CA LYS A 162 7.25 3.72 -21.06
C LYS A 162 8.30 4.56 -20.33
N GLY A 163 9.23 3.90 -19.67
CA GLY A 163 10.33 4.55 -18.94
C GLY A 163 9.96 5.08 -17.57
N LYS A 164 8.72 4.92 -17.11
CA LYS A 164 8.27 5.35 -15.79
C LYS A 164 8.16 4.19 -14.80
N ASP A 165 8.20 4.51 -13.52
CA ASP A 165 7.97 3.61 -12.40
C ASP A 165 6.93 4.26 -11.50
N TYR A 166 5.68 3.77 -11.58
CA TYR A 166 4.54 4.32 -10.89
C TYR A 166 3.86 3.30 -9.96
N VAL A 167 3.29 3.82 -8.89
CA VAL A 167 2.27 3.13 -8.09
C VAL A 167 1.08 4.07 -7.92
N THR A 168 -0.13 3.58 -8.20
CA THR A 168 -1.37 4.30 -7.94
C THR A 168 -2.12 3.66 -6.78
N LEU A 169 -2.50 4.48 -5.81
CA LEU A 169 -3.42 4.13 -4.72
C LEU A 169 -4.82 4.52 -5.16
N LEU A 170 -5.76 3.59 -5.13
CA LEU A 170 -7.11 3.76 -5.67
C LEU A 170 -8.17 3.47 -4.62
N THR A 171 -9.17 4.33 -4.51
CA THR A 171 -10.31 4.17 -3.61
C THR A 171 -11.56 4.82 -4.18
N CYS A 172 -12.72 4.51 -3.59
CA CYS A 172 -13.98 5.18 -3.93
C CYS A 172 -14.04 6.58 -3.29
N THR A 173 -14.68 7.53 -3.98
CA THR A 173 -14.91 8.90 -3.54
C THR A 173 -16.20 9.45 -4.17
N PRO A 174 -16.89 10.46 -3.59
CA PRO A 174 -16.73 10.98 -2.22
C PRO A 174 -17.13 9.95 -1.16
N TYR A 175 -16.62 10.11 0.05
CA TYR A 175 -16.94 9.22 1.18
C TYR A 175 -18.46 9.04 1.36
N GLY A 176 -18.93 7.80 1.38
CA GLY A 176 -20.34 7.44 1.56
C GLY A 176 -21.22 7.50 0.30
N ILE A 177 -20.78 8.19 -0.78
CA ILE A 177 -21.46 8.20 -2.10
C ILE A 177 -20.82 7.14 -2.99
N ASN A 178 -19.48 7.18 -3.13
CA ASN A 178 -18.65 6.17 -3.81
C ASN A 178 -18.91 6.01 -5.32
N ASP A 179 -19.42 7.06 -5.97
CA ASP A 179 -19.76 7.06 -7.40
C ASP A 179 -18.56 7.33 -8.32
N HIS A 180 -17.45 7.85 -7.77
CA HIS A 180 -16.20 8.10 -8.48
C HIS A 180 -15.03 7.30 -7.88
N ARG A 181 -13.86 7.39 -8.53
CA ARG A 181 -12.60 6.77 -8.07
C ARG A 181 -11.54 7.84 -7.87
N LEU A 182 -10.96 7.89 -6.66
CA LEU A 182 -9.81 8.71 -6.35
C LEU A 182 -8.54 7.92 -6.65
N CYS A 183 -7.73 8.45 -7.56
CA CYS A 183 -6.42 7.92 -7.94
C CYS A 183 -5.32 8.83 -7.41
N VAL A 184 -4.51 8.34 -6.49
CA VAL A 184 -3.31 9.01 -5.97
C VAL A 184 -2.09 8.29 -6.51
N ARG A 185 -1.47 8.85 -7.56
CA ARG A 185 -0.29 8.27 -8.20
C ARG A 185 1.00 8.81 -7.57
N GLY A 186 1.94 7.91 -7.35
CA GLY A 186 3.30 8.23 -6.98
C GLY A 186 4.30 7.78 -8.02
N VAL A 187 5.31 8.62 -8.26
CA VAL A 187 6.50 8.29 -9.05
C VAL A 187 7.61 7.81 -8.15
N ARG A 188 8.38 6.84 -8.62
CA ARG A 188 9.54 6.31 -7.90
C ARG A 188 10.46 7.43 -7.42
N THR A 189 10.86 7.38 -6.15
CA THR A 189 11.82 8.31 -5.56
C THR A 189 12.85 7.58 -4.71
N GLU A 190 13.99 8.20 -4.47
CA GLU A 190 14.97 7.65 -3.55
C GLU A 190 14.50 7.80 -2.11
N ILE A 191 14.76 6.80 -1.28
CA ILE A 191 14.52 6.88 0.16
C ILE A 191 15.50 7.90 0.73
N LYS A 192 15.05 9.13 0.92
CA LYS A 192 15.82 10.08 1.74
C LYS A 192 15.78 9.54 3.17
N SER A 193 16.91 9.08 3.69
CA SER A 193 17.08 8.51 5.04
C SER A 193 16.81 9.51 6.18
N THR A 194 16.09 10.58 5.93
CA THR A 194 16.01 11.76 6.80
C THR A 194 14.92 11.68 7.87
N ASN A 195 14.00 10.71 7.89
CA ASN A 195 12.82 10.84 8.76
C ASN A 195 12.51 9.69 9.73
N ASN A 196 13.18 8.55 9.67
CA ASN A 196 12.92 7.49 10.66
C ASN A 196 13.43 7.86 12.06
N GLU A 197 14.49 8.68 12.17
CA GLU A 197 14.96 9.18 13.47
C GLU A 197 14.09 10.33 14.02
N THR A 198 13.57 11.21 13.16
CA THR A 198 12.72 12.32 13.59
C THR A 198 11.32 11.86 14.00
N VAL A 199 10.72 10.91 13.29
CA VAL A 199 9.44 10.31 13.68
C VAL A 199 9.60 9.48 14.94
N ARG A 200 10.63 8.64 15.06
CA ARG A 200 10.94 7.92 16.30
C ARG A 200 11.25 8.86 17.47
N LYS A 201 12.00 9.96 17.25
CA LYS A 201 12.26 10.97 18.28
C LYS A 201 10.98 11.71 18.69
N LYS A 202 10.07 12.03 17.77
CA LYS A 202 8.80 12.69 18.06
C LYS A 202 7.87 11.77 18.85
N GLN A 203 7.79 10.48 18.48
CA GLN A 203 6.99 9.47 19.16
C GLN A 203 7.56 9.12 20.55
N SER A 204 8.88 9.03 20.70
CA SER A 204 9.52 8.80 22.00
C SER A 204 9.39 10.00 22.94
N ARG A 205 9.43 11.23 22.40
CA ARG A 205 9.21 12.47 23.15
C ARG A 205 7.79 12.58 23.69
N TRP A 206 6.79 12.32 22.84
CA TRP A 206 5.38 12.30 23.24
C TRP A 206 5.11 11.23 24.31
N LEU A 207 5.67 10.03 24.16
CA LEU A 207 5.54 8.96 25.15
C LEU A 207 6.18 9.31 26.50
N MET A 208 7.30 10.03 26.50
CA MET A 208 7.95 10.51 27.72
C MET A 208 7.14 11.61 28.41
N GLU A 209 6.57 12.54 27.65
CA GLU A 209 5.70 13.57 28.19
C GLU A 209 4.41 13.00 28.76
N TYR A 210 3.80 12.03 28.06
CA TYR A 210 2.62 11.32 28.55
C TYR A 210 2.90 10.57 29.86
N LYS A 211 4.03 9.85 29.96
CA LYS A 211 4.44 9.18 31.20
C LYS A 211 4.68 10.16 32.35
N LYS A 212 5.27 11.32 32.09
CA LYS A 212 5.43 12.38 33.10
C LYS A 212 4.10 12.92 33.57
N ALA A 213 3.18 13.23 32.67
CA ALA A 213 1.84 13.71 33.02
C ALA A 213 1.05 12.67 33.85
N LEU A 214 1.15 11.39 33.45
CA LEU A 214 0.52 10.28 34.17
C LEU A 214 1.10 10.12 35.60
N SER A 215 2.43 10.22 35.77
CA SER A 215 3.07 10.14 37.08
C SER A 215 2.66 11.28 37.99
N ILE A 216 2.58 12.51 37.47
CA ILE A 216 2.12 13.69 38.24
C ILE A 216 0.65 13.52 38.66
N GLY A 217 -0.22 13.03 37.75
CA GLY A 217 -1.63 12.77 38.06
C GLY A 217 -1.80 11.72 39.18
N ILE A 218 -1.05 10.61 39.13
CA ILE A 218 -1.06 9.58 40.14
C ILE A 218 -0.58 10.14 41.49
N THR A 219 0.48 10.97 41.50
CA THR A 219 1.03 11.54 42.72
C THR A 219 0.02 12.50 43.40
N LEU A 220 -0.65 13.34 42.60
CA LEU A 220 -1.71 14.22 43.08
C LEU A 220 -2.90 13.43 43.64
N MET A 221 -3.31 12.36 42.99
CA MET A 221 -4.41 11.51 43.44
C MET A 221 -4.08 10.83 44.79
N VAL A 222 -2.84 10.37 44.97
CA VAL A 222 -2.39 9.77 46.22
C VAL A 222 -2.38 10.82 47.37
N ILE A 223 -1.96 12.04 47.07
CA ILE A 223 -1.98 13.15 48.08
C ILE A 223 -3.41 13.46 48.52
N ILE A 224 -4.37 13.49 47.57
CA ILE A 224 -5.79 13.79 47.89
C ILE A 224 -6.42 12.66 48.75
N ILE A 225 -5.96 11.41 48.59
CA ILE A 225 -6.48 10.29 49.39
C ILE A 225 -5.89 10.26 50.82
N ILE A 226 -4.71 10.81 51.02
CA ILE A 226 -4.00 10.81 52.32
C ILE A 226 -4.42 12.00 53.22
N PHE A 227 -4.93 13.10 52.64
CA PHE A 227 -5.46 14.26 53.31
C PHE A 227 -6.98 14.33 53.20
#